data_691aa6b2ce894da58132c19ee207af1e
#
_entry.id   691aa6b2ce894da58132c19ee207af1e
#
_cell.length_a   1.000
_cell.length_b   1.000
_cell.length_c   1.000
_cell.angle_alpha   90.00
_cell.angle_beta   90.00
_cell.angle_gamma   90.00
#
_symmetry.space_group_name_H-M   'P 1'
#
loop_
_entity.id
_entity.type
_entity.pdbx_description
1 polymer ?
#
loop_
_entity_poly.entity_id
_entity_poly.type
_entity_poly.pdbx_seq_one_letter_code
_entity_poly.pdbx_strand_id
1 'polypeptide(L)'
;MAIRRDERAPTARDRGSNLAESEQIAPGRTAVRLLGSSNVHDVYAAWDDTILGIVAVKMLQPASVGDERALRALAAEAEALGRLSHPSFPRCFDAVLDGDRPHLVMELVEGPRLSTLIRRQGRLGVEQAIPLILQLASAVHYLGTTGIVHLDVKPKNVMMAPPPRLIDLSVARTIERARATESPVGTDRYMAPEQCGTGLAREMGRATDVWGVGVTMHEALAGRRPFPDGNHAASGPARFPQLERDPEPLPRDVPDPLASLISAAMSRRPQDRPTAAEIVHELDPLTEAIPPQPVLGKVRVRAWKPKART
;
A
#
# COMPACT_ATOMS: atom_id res chain seq x y z
N MET A 1 -15.83 0.45 -49.72
CA MET A 1 -14.55 0.08 -49.14
C MET A 1 -14.79 -0.11 -47.64
N ALA A 2 -14.94 -1.38 -47.22
CA ALA A 2 -15.42 -1.73 -45.85
C ALA A 2 -14.21 -1.88 -44.95
N ILE A 3 -14.16 -1.12 -43.86
CA ILE A 3 -13.15 -1.21 -42.82
C ILE A 3 -13.46 -2.43 -41.96
N ARG A 4 -12.63 -3.49 -42.08
CA ARG A 4 -12.66 -4.65 -41.20
C ARG A 4 -12.27 -4.21 -39.78
N ARG A 5 -13.15 -4.38 -38.81
CA ARG A 5 -12.80 -4.36 -37.38
C ARG A 5 -11.99 -5.61 -37.08
N ASP A 6 -10.77 -5.37 -36.60
CA ASP A 6 -9.87 -6.41 -36.11
C ASP A 6 -10.42 -6.89 -34.74
N GLU A 7 -11.13 -8.03 -34.76
CA GLU A 7 -11.55 -8.73 -33.54
C GLU A 7 -10.33 -9.43 -32.96
N ARG A 8 -9.56 -8.72 -32.13
CA ARG A 8 -8.58 -9.38 -31.28
C ARG A 8 -9.31 -10.29 -30.29
N ALA A 9 -8.97 -11.58 -30.35
CA ALA A 9 -9.38 -12.54 -29.33
C ALA A 9 -9.00 -12.03 -27.94
N PRO A 10 -9.90 -12.11 -26.92
CA PRO A 10 -9.62 -11.65 -25.57
C PRO A 10 -8.42 -12.40 -24.99
N THR A 11 -7.41 -11.67 -24.53
CA THR A 11 -6.25 -12.24 -23.85
C THR A 11 -6.69 -12.83 -22.50
N ALA A 12 -5.91 -13.76 -21.94
CA ALA A 12 -6.22 -14.41 -20.65
C ALA A 12 -6.45 -13.40 -19.48
N ARG A 13 -6.16 -12.11 -19.67
CA ARG A 13 -6.48 -11.00 -18.75
C ARG A 13 -7.97 -10.61 -18.75
N ASP A 14 -8.74 -10.95 -19.78
CA ASP A 14 -10.16 -10.59 -19.91
C ASP A 14 -11.10 -11.61 -19.22
N ARG A 15 -10.58 -12.65 -18.57
CA ARG A 15 -11.35 -13.69 -17.88
C ARG A 15 -11.47 -13.50 -16.37
N GLY A 16 -11.05 -12.37 -15.82
CA GLY A 16 -11.43 -11.96 -14.47
C GLY A 16 -12.90 -11.58 -14.46
N SER A 17 -13.66 -12.05 -13.47
CA SER A 17 -15.07 -11.68 -13.31
C SER A 17 -15.20 -10.20 -12.96
N ASN A 18 -15.06 -9.31 -13.93
CA ASN A 18 -15.45 -7.92 -13.74
C ASN A 18 -16.96 -7.91 -13.52
N LEU A 19 -17.38 -7.85 -12.25
CA LEU A 19 -18.77 -7.64 -11.93
C LEU A 19 -19.23 -6.35 -12.62
N ALA A 20 -20.38 -6.43 -13.28
CA ALA A 20 -20.99 -5.27 -13.87
C ALA A 20 -21.42 -4.28 -12.77
N GLU A 21 -21.53 -3.00 -13.12
CA GLU A 21 -22.17 -2.01 -12.25
C GLU A 21 -23.57 -2.49 -11.89
N SER A 22 -23.91 -2.45 -10.60
CA SER A 22 -25.16 -2.95 -10.00
C SER A 22 -25.26 -4.48 -9.86
N GLU A 23 -24.22 -5.25 -10.15
CA GLU A 23 -24.20 -6.68 -9.86
C GLU A 23 -24.00 -6.92 -8.35
N GLN A 24 -24.74 -7.90 -7.83
CA GLN A 24 -24.68 -8.26 -6.40
C GLN A 24 -23.39 -9.05 -6.12
N ILE A 25 -22.55 -8.54 -5.20
CA ILE A 25 -21.35 -9.23 -4.70
C ILE A 25 -21.75 -10.32 -3.72
N ALA A 26 -22.60 -9.95 -2.75
CA ALA A 26 -23.15 -10.80 -1.70
C ALA A 26 -24.52 -10.25 -1.28
N PRO A 27 -25.34 -10.97 -0.51
CA PRO A 27 -26.59 -10.43 0.02
C PRO A 27 -26.36 -9.08 0.73
N GLY A 28 -27.10 -8.06 0.33
CA GLY A 28 -26.97 -6.69 0.85
C GLY A 28 -25.75 -5.91 0.36
N ARG A 29 -24.97 -6.44 -0.59
CA ARG A 29 -23.79 -5.75 -1.14
C ARG A 29 -23.81 -5.73 -2.66
N THR A 30 -23.82 -4.53 -3.23
CA THR A 30 -23.96 -4.30 -4.68
C THR A 30 -22.73 -3.56 -5.22
N ALA A 31 -22.11 -4.09 -6.28
CA ALA A 31 -20.95 -3.47 -6.93
C ALA A 31 -21.35 -2.11 -7.55
N VAL A 32 -20.55 -1.08 -7.27
CA VAL A 32 -20.71 0.26 -7.84
C VAL A 32 -19.66 0.50 -8.93
N ARG A 33 -18.40 0.16 -8.65
CA ARG A 33 -17.31 0.25 -9.62
C ARG A 33 -16.09 -0.53 -9.18
N LEU A 34 -15.29 -1.00 -10.12
CA LEU A 34 -14.00 -1.62 -9.87
C LEU A 34 -12.97 -0.54 -9.48
N LEU A 35 -12.28 -0.73 -8.36
CA LEU A 35 -11.20 0.14 -7.86
C LEU A 35 -9.82 -0.35 -8.28
N GLY A 36 -9.67 -1.65 -8.45
CA GLY A 36 -8.41 -2.28 -8.83
C GLY A 36 -8.54 -3.78 -8.94
N SER A 37 -7.63 -4.38 -9.70
CA SER A 37 -7.56 -5.82 -9.93
C SER A 37 -6.11 -6.28 -9.86
N SER A 38 -5.91 -7.51 -9.41
CA SER A 38 -4.65 -8.25 -9.40
C SER A 38 -4.91 -9.67 -9.91
N ASN A 39 -3.91 -10.52 -9.91
CA ASN A 39 -4.09 -11.93 -10.32
C ASN A 39 -4.92 -12.75 -9.31
N VAL A 40 -5.12 -12.26 -8.09
CA VAL A 40 -5.74 -13.00 -6.98
C VAL A 40 -7.01 -12.32 -6.49
N HIS A 41 -7.05 -10.99 -6.50
CA HIS A 41 -8.14 -10.21 -5.90
C HIS A 41 -8.62 -9.12 -6.84
N ASP A 42 -9.92 -8.86 -6.77
CA ASP A 42 -10.56 -7.64 -7.24
C ASP A 42 -11.00 -6.79 -6.06
N VAL A 43 -10.92 -5.48 -6.20
CA VAL A 43 -11.38 -4.52 -5.20
C VAL A 43 -12.44 -3.64 -5.81
N TYR A 44 -13.64 -3.65 -5.23
CA TYR A 44 -14.78 -2.87 -5.67
C TYR A 44 -15.14 -1.78 -4.66
N ALA A 45 -15.59 -0.62 -5.14
CA ALA A 45 -16.50 0.20 -4.36
C ALA A 45 -17.88 -0.45 -4.46
N ALA A 46 -18.54 -0.69 -3.34
CA ALA A 46 -19.81 -1.34 -3.26
C ALA A 46 -20.76 -0.59 -2.32
N TRP A 47 -22.03 -0.61 -2.61
CA TRP A 47 -23.07 -0.21 -1.66
C TRP A 47 -23.30 -1.35 -0.67
N ASP A 48 -23.34 -1.02 0.62
CA ASP A 48 -23.65 -1.98 1.69
C ASP A 48 -24.95 -1.56 2.40
N ASP A 49 -25.94 -2.45 2.41
CA ASP A 49 -27.27 -2.19 2.97
C ASP A 49 -27.25 -2.13 4.51
N THR A 50 -26.25 -2.73 5.16
CA THR A 50 -26.12 -2.71 6.63
C THR A 50 -25.54 -1.38 7.11
N ILE A 51 -24.53 -0.88 6.38
CA ILE A 51 -23.85 0.38 6.72
C ILE A 51 -24.61 1.59 6.14
N LEU A 52 -25.50 1.34 5.14
CA LEU A 52 -26.18 2.36 4.33
C LEU A 52 -25.18 3.33 3.68
N GLY A 53 -24.09 2.79 3.14
CA GLY A 53 -23.00 3.58 2.59
C GLY A 53 -22.12 2.82 1.62
N ILE A 54 -21.17 3.55 1.02
CA ILE A 54 -20.20 2.98 0.10
C ILE A 54 -19.01 2.43 0.89
N VAL A 55 -18.66 1.17 0.65
CA VAL A 55 -17.55 0.45 1.24
C VAL A 55 -16.55 0.00 0.17
N ALA A 56 -15.35 -0.41 0.56
CA ALA A 56 -14.44 -1.16 -0.29
C ALA A 56 -14.60 -2.65 -0.02
N VAL A 57 -14.85 -3.43 -1.07
CA VAL A 57 -14.94 -4.90 -1.00
C VAL A 57 -13.75 -5.49 -1.76
N LYS A 58 -12.84 -6.16 -1.03
CA LYS A 58 -11.72 -6.92 -1.59
C LYS A 58 -12.13 -8.37 -1.69
N MET A 59 -12.28 -8.88 -2.89
CA MET A 59 -12.83 -10.20 -3.18
C MET A 59 -11.79 -11.06 -3.91
N LEU A 60 -11.74 -12.37 -3.60
CA LEU A 60 -10.96 -13.31 -4.39
C LEU A 60 -11.53 -13.41 -5.80
N GLN A 61 -10.65 -13.45 -6.80
CA GLN A 61 -11.06 -13.79 -8.16
C GLN A 61 -11.56 -15.25 -8.21
N PRO A 62 -12.51 -15.60 -9.07
CA PRO A 62 -13.06 -16.95 -9.17
C PRO A 62 -12.00 -18.04 -9.35
N ALA A 63 -10.93 -17.74 -10.11
CA ALA A 63 -9.81 -18.65 -10.30
C ALA A 63 -8.99 -18.91 -9.03
N SER A 64 -9.15 -18.08 -8.00
CA SER A 64 -8.39 -18.13 -6.73
C SER A 64 -9.22 -18.64 -5.55
N VAL A 65 -10.53 -18.86 -5.72
CA VAL A 65 -11.43 -19.28 -4.63
C VAL A 65 -11.06 -20.68 -4.10
N GLY A 66 -10.56 -21.59 -4.95
CA GLY A 66 -10.08 -22.91 -4.56
C GLY A 66 -8.63 -22.95 -4.06
N ASP A 67 -7.92 -21.81 -4.08
CA ASP A 67 -6.54 -21.73 -3.61
C ASP A 67 -6.50 -21.45 -2.10
N GLU A 68 -6.19 -22.48 -1.31
CA GLU A 68 -6.05 -22.37 0.15
C GLU A 68 -5.04 -21.30 0.59
N ARG A 69 -4.00 -21.03 -0.23
CA ARG A 69 -3.02 -19.99 0.07
C ARG A 69 -3.65 -18.60 -0.04
N ALA A 70 -4.46 -18.38 -1.09
CA ALA A 70 -5.19 -17.13 -1.27
C ALA A 70 -6.21 -16.90 -0.16
N LEU A 71 -6.97 -17.95 0.22
CA LEU A 71 -7.91 -17.89 1.34
C LEU A 71 -7.23 -17.59 2.67
N ARG A 72 -6.11 -18.28 2.96
CA ARG A 72 -5.33 -18.00 4.19
C ARG A 72 -4.77 -16.58 4.21
N ALA A 73 -4.35 -16.04 3.06
CA ALA A 73 -3.87 -14.66 2.98
C ALA A 73 -4.99 -13.66 3.23
N LEU A 74 -6.18 -13.88 2.66
CA LEU A 74 -7.37 -13.05 2.89
C LEU A 74 -7.79 -13.08 4.37
N ALA A 75 -7.81 -14.26 4.98
CA ALA A 75 -8.13 -14.43 6.40
C ALA A 75 -7.11 -13.72 7.32
N ALA A 76 -5.82 -13.83 6.99
CA ALA A 76 -4.76 -13.15 7.75
C ALA A 76 -4.87 -11.62 7.64
N GLU A 77 -5.25 -11.10 6.47
CA GLU A 77 -5.51 -9.67 6.27
C GLU A 77 -6.73 -9.21 7.08
N ALA A 78 -7.81 -10.01 7.11
CA ALA A 78 -8.99 -9.74 7.93
C ALA A 78 -8.64 -9.69 9.42
N GLU A 79 -7.90 -10.68 9.91
CA GLU A 79 -7.44 -10.75 11.30
C GLU A 79 -6.57 -9.53 11.65
N ALA A 80 -5.60 -9.20 10.80
CA ALA A 80 -4.73 -8.05 11.01
C ALA A 80 -5.53 -6.76 11.08
N LEU A 81 -6.40 -6.48 10.11
CA LEU A 81 -7.24 -5.28 10.09
C LEU A 81 -8.20 -5.22 11.29
N GLY A 82 -8.78 -6.36 11.69
CA GLY A 82 -9.70 -6.43 12.84
C GLY A 82 -9.02 -6.08 14.18
N ARG A 83 -7.70 -6.22 14.26
CA ARG A 83 -6.90 -5.85 15.45
C ARG A 83 -6.44 -4.40 15.46
N LEU A 84 -6.57 -3.69 14.33
CA LEU A 84 -6.07 -2.32 14.20
C LEU A 84 -7.17 -1.31 14.51
N SER A 85 -6.82 -0.34 15.38
CA SER A 85 -7.65 0.82 15.69
C SER A 85 -6.79 2.08 15.61
N HIS A 86 -6.42 2.47 14.37
CA HIS A 86 -5.57 3.62 14.13
C HIS A 86 -6.03 4.37 12.86
N PRO A 87 -6.06 5.70 12.85
CA PRO A 87 -6.57 6.49 11.73
C PRO A 87 -5.80 6.29 10.41
N SER A 88 -4.58 5.77 10.45
CA SER A 88 -3.79 5.50 9.27
C SER A 88 -4.18 4.22 8.52
N PHE A 89 -5.10 3.42 9.05
CA PHE A 89 -5.57 2.18 8.41
C PHE A 89 -7.07 2.25 8.12
N PRO A 90 -7.55 1.61 7.04
CA PRO A 90 -8.98 1.44 6.82
C PRO A 90 -9.57 0.53 7.92
N ARG A 91 -10.79 0.80 8.34
CA ARG A 91 -11.53 -0.10 9.23
C ARG A 91 -11.97 -1.33 8.46
N CYS A 92 -11.90 -2.50 9.08
CA CYS A 92 -12.57 -3.70 8.60
C CYS A 92 -13.98 -3.74 9.21
N PHE A 93 -15.01 -3.88 8.37
CA PHE A 93 -16.40 -3.94 8.81
C PHE A 93 -16.90 -5.38 8.86
N ASP A 94 -16.45 -6.22 7.91
CA ASP A 94 -16.88 -7.61 7.81
C ASP A 94 -15.86 -8.45 7.02
N ALA A 95 -15.88 -9.77 7.22
CA ALA A 95 -15.07 -10.73 6.49
C ALA A 95 -15.88 -12.01 6.24
N VAL A 96 -16.15 -12.31 4.98
CA VAL A 96 -16.75 -13.56 4.54
C VAL A 96 -15.65 -14.40 3.91
N LEU A 97 -15.27 -15.50 4.56
CA LEU A 97 -14.11 -16.31 4.19
C LEU A 97 -14.49 -17.66 3.57
N ASP A 98 -15.78 -17.94 3.45
CA ASP A 98 -16.36 -19.14 2.89
C ASP A 98 -17.29 -18.83 1.71
N GLY A 99 -17.81 -19.88 1.05
CA GLY A 99 -18.71 -19.77 -0.10
C GLY A 99 -18.01 -19.43 -1.42
N ASP A 100 -18.80 -19.02 -2.41
CA ASP A 100 -18.33 -18.82 -3.79
C ASP A 100 -17.59 -17.51 -4.01
N ARG A 101 -17.71 -16.55 -3.09
CA ARG A 101 -17.13 -15.21 -3.20
C ARG A 101 -16.52 -14.75 -1.86
N PRO A 102 -15.41 -15.36 -1.39
CA PRO A 102 -14.73 -14.90 -0.20
C PRO A 102 -14.24 -13.46 -0.35
N HIS A 103 -14.55 -12.59 0.63
CA HIS A 103 -14.26 -11.17 0.55
C HIS A 103 -14.11 -10.49 1.91
N LEU A 104 -13.41 -9.35 1.92
CA LEU A 104 -13.34 -8.40 3.03
C LEU A 104 -14.15 -7.15 2.70
N VAL A 105 -14.83 -6.63 3.70
CA VAL A 105 -15.56 -5.36 3.63
C VAL A 105 -14.83 -4.35 4.50
N MET A 106 -14.38 -3.27 3.88
CA MET A 106 -13.53 -2.27 4.52
C MET A 106 -14.06 -0.86 4.26
N GLU A 107 -13.60 0.07 5.06
CA GLU A 107 -13.77 1.50 4.81
C GLU A 107 -13.26 1.87 3.43
N LEU A 108 -14.08 2.54 2.64
CA LEU A 108 -13.62 3.13 1.38
C LEU A 108 -12.78 4.37 1.69
N VAL A 109 -11.48 4.27 1.45
CA VAL A 109 -10.57 5.42 1.58
C VAL A 109 -10.58 6.19 0.27
N GLU A 110 -11.14 7.39 0.29
CA GLU A 110 -11.19 8.27 -0.88
C GLU A 110 -9.90 9.08 -1.03
N GLY A 111 -9.50 9.29 -2.27
CA GLY A 111 -8.31 10.05 -2.64
C GLY A 111 -7.45 9.34 -3.68
N PRO A 112 -6.46 10.02 -4.24
CA PRO A 112 -5.51 9.40 -5.14
C PRO A 112 -4.48 8.57 -4.36
N ARG A 113 -3.93 7.54 -4.99
CA ARG A 113 -2.72 6.86 -4.46
C ARG A 113 -1.52 7.79 -4.59
N LEU A 114 -0.58 7.72 -3.64
CA LEU A 114 0.67 8.47 -3.71
C LEU A 114 1.42 8.22 -5.03
N SER A 115 1.46 6.97 -5.50
CA SER A 115 2.04 6.62 -6.80
C SER A 115 1.37 7.34 -7.98
N THR A 116 0.08 7.65 -7.88
CA THR A 116 -0.64 8.43 -8.90
C THR A 116 -0.27 9.91 -8.85
N LEU A 117 -0.09 10.46 -7.65
CA LEU A 117 0.37 11.85 -7.49
C LEU A 117 1.79 12.02 -8.02
N ILE A 118 2.72 11.15 -7.63
CA ILE A 118 4.10 11.17 -8.13
C ILE A 118 4.11 11.13 -9.65
N ARG A 119 3.37 10.20 -10.27
CA ARG A 119 3.29 10.12 -11.73
C ARG A 119 2.71 11.38 -12.40
N ARG A 120 1.73 12.05 -11.76
CA ARG A 120 1.06 13.23 -12.34
C ARG A 120 1.81 14.53 -12.12
N GLN A 121 2.48 14.68 -10.98
CA GLN A 121 3.14 15.91 -10.54
C GLN A 121 4.66 15.86 -10.68
N GLY A 122 5.22 14.68 -10.99
CA GLY A 122 6.65 14.41 -10.99
C GLY A 122 7.19 14.09 -9.59
N ARG A 123 6.91 14.92 -8.61
CA ARG A 123 7.30 14.72 -7.20
C ARG A 123 6.41 15.53 -6.25
N LEU A 124 6.51 15.25 -4.96
CA LEU A 124 5.92 16.09 -3.92
C LEU A 124 6.87 17.22 -3.50
N GLY A 125 6.31 18.35 -3.09
CA GLY A 125 7.06 19.36 -2.34
C GLY A 125 7.34 18.90 -0.91
N VAL A 126 8.37 19.51 -0.28
CA VAL A 126 8.76 19.23 1.12
C VAL A 126 7.59 19.43 2.08
N GLU A 127 6.80 20.47 1.88
CA GLU A 127 5.61 20.81 2.70
C GLU A 127 4.54 19.71 2.67
N GLN A 128 4.43 18.97 1.55
CA GLN A 128 3.51 17.84 1.42
C GLN A 128 4.14 16.55 1.99
N ALA A 129 5.46 16.43 1.90
CA ALA A 129 6.20 15.24 2.30
C ALA A 129 6.28 15.08 3.82
N ILE A 130 6.49 16.17 4.57
CA ILE A 130 6.65 16.11 6.04
C ILE A 130 5.40 15.54 6.72
N PRO A 131 4.17 16.03 6.50
CA PRO A 131 2.97 15.43 7.08
C PRO A 131 2.77 13.97 6.66
N LEU A 132 3.16 13.61 5.43
CA LEU A 132 3.07 12.24 4.95
C LEU A 132 4.05 11.32 5.67
N ILE A 133 5.31 11.75 5.88
CA ILE A 133 6.30 10.96 6.63
C ILE A 133 5.81 10.71 8.05
N LEU A 134 5.35 11.77 8.73
CA LEU A 134 4.81 11.68 10.10
C LEU A 134 3.67 10.66 10.17
N GLN A 135 2.76 10.70 9.21
CA GLN A 135 1.62 9.77 9.17
C GLN A 135 2.07 8.33 8.90
N LEU A 136 3.03 8.11 7.98
CA LEU A 136 3.57 6.77 7.70
C LEU A 136 4.40 6.25 8.88
N ALA A 137 5.23 7.09 9.50
CA ALA A 137 5.98 6.71 10.69
C ALA A 137 5.05 6.33 11.86
N SER A 138 3.97 7.11 12.07
CA SER A 138 2.93 6.79 13.06
C SER A 138 2.25 5.45 12.74
N ALA A 139 1.92 5.19 11.47
CA ALA A 139 1.31 3.94 11.04
C ALA A 139 2.20 2.72 11.34
N VAL A 140 3.46 2.74 10.89
CA VAL A 140 4.38 1.61 11.09
C VAL A 140 4.81 1.46 12.56
N HIS A 141 4.87 2.56 13.32
CA HIS A 141 5.06 2.50 14.77
C HIS A 141 3.92 1.72 15.43
N TYR A 142 2.68 2.12 15.12
CA TYR A 142 1.50 1.46 15.69
C TYR A 142 1.43 -0.03 15.33
N LEU A 143 1.66 -0.40 14.05
CA LEU A 143 1.76 -1.82 13.67
C LEU A 143 2.78 -2.56 14.51
N GLY A 144 3.98 -1.99 14.66
CA GLY A 144 5.03 -2.60 15.48
C GLY A 144 4.62 -2.80 16.94
N THR A 145 3.78 -1.93 17.54
CA THR A 145 3.27 -2.11 18.92
C THR A 145 2.29 -3.27 19.02
N THR A 146 1.58 -3.59 17.94
CA THR A 146 0.68 -4.76 17.88
C THR A 146 1.40 -6.06 17.51
N GLY A 147 2.73 -6.02 17.33
CA GLY A 147 3.54 -7.17 16.93
C GLY A 147 3.41 -7.54 15.45
N ILE A 148 2.85 -6.65 14.61
CA ILE A 148 2.66 -6.85 13.17
C ILE A 148 3.67 -5.99 12.40
N VAL A 149 4.11 -6.48 11.25
CA VAL A 149 4.88 -5.75 10.24
C VAL A 149 4.16 -5.78 8.92
N HIS A 150 4.19 -4.67 8.18
CA HIS A 150 3.48 -4.50 6.91
C HIS A 150 4.16 -5.22 5.74
N LEU A 151 5.48 -5.10 5.65
CA LEU A 151 6.37 -5.71 4.66
C LEU A 151 6.18 -5.25 3.20
N ASP A 152 5.27 -4.32 2.92
CA ASP A 152 5.02 -3.81 1.56
C ASP A 152 4.66 -2.31 1.56
N VAL A 153 5.34 -1.52 2.41
CA VAL A 153 5.18 -0.06 2.43
C VAL A 153 5.74 0.52 1.13
N LYS A 154 4.85 1.11 0.30
CA LYS A 154 5.19 1.67 -1.01
C LYS A 154 4.15 2.69 -1.48
N PRO A 155 4.46 3.59 -2.45
CA PRO A 155 3.52 4.62 -2.91
C PRO A 155 2.19 4.09 -3.44
N LYS A 156 2.14 2.85 -3.95
CA LYS A 156 0.90 2.23 -4.42
C LYS A 156 -0.05 1.89 -3.27
N ASN A 157 0.49 1.64 -2.08
CA ASN A 157 -0.27 1.28 -0.88
C ASN A 157 -0.56 2.47 0.05
N VAL A 158 -0.25 3.69 -0.38
CA VAL A 158 -0.56 4.92 0.37
C VAL A 158 -1.68 5.68 -0.35
N MET A 159 -2.80 5.87 0.33
CA MET A 159 -3.91 6.72 -0.11
C MET A 159 -3.74 8.12 0.46
N MET A 160 -3.75 9.12 -0.41
CA MET A 160 -3.61 10.53 -0.03
C MET A 160 -4.97 11.11 0.36
N ALA A 161 -5.56 10.53 1.40
CA ALA A 161 -6.75 11.00 2.09
C ALA A 161 -6.37 12.00 3.20
N PRO A 162 -7.28 12.72 3.80
CA PRO A 162 -7.08 13.46 5.05
C PRO A 162 -7.53 12.64 6.28
N PRO A 163 -6.65 12.04 7.09
CA PRO A 163 -5.20 11.90 6.92
C PRO A 163 -4.81 10.84 5.88
N PRO A 164 -3.54 10.83 5.39
CA PRO A 164 -3.04 9.75 4.54
C PRO A 164 -3.18 8.38 5.20
N ARG A 165 -3.55 7.36 4.41
CA ARG A 165 -3.81 6.01 4.89
C ARG A 165 -2.92 4.98 4.22
N LEU A 166 -2.35 4.09 5.01
CA LEU A 166 -1.64 2.90 4.54
C LEU A 166 -2.65 1.78 4.37
N ILE A 167 -2.73 1.24 3.16
CA ILE A 167 -3.70 0.21 2.78
C ILE A 167 -2.98 -1.08 2.37
N ASP A 168 -3.75 -2.17 2.25
CA ASP A 168 -3.32 -3.47 1.74
C ASP A 168 -2.34 -4.21 2.67
N LEU A 169 -2.91 -4.96 3.60
CA LEU A 169 -2.17 -5.83 4.54
C LEU A 169 -2.02 -7.28 4.05
N SER A 170 -2.16 -7.54 2.74
CA SER A 170 -2.14 -8.90 2.17
C SER A 170 -0.86 -9.69 2.42
N VAL A 171 0.25 -9.01 2.66
CA VAL A 171 1.54 -9.62 3.00
C VAL A 171 1.98 -9.34 4.44
N ALA A 172 1.21 -8.54 5.18
CA ALA A 172 1.46 -8.26 6.58
C ALA A 172 1.41 -9.55 7.43
N ARG A 173 2.24 -9.62 8.44
CA ARG A 173 2.29 -10.79 9.34
C ARG A 173 2.87 -10.42 10.70
N THR A 174 2.72 -11.32 11.67
CA THR A 174 3.42 -11.14 12.94
C THR A 174 4.94 -11.16 12.73
N ILE A 175 5.67 -10.50 13.63
CA ILE A 175 7.15 -10.45 13.56
C ILE A 175 7.74 -11.88 13.57
N GLU A 176 7.17 -12.80 14.34
CA GLU A 176 7.61 -14.20 14.41
C GLU A 176 7.46 -14.89 13.04
N ARG A 177 6.30 -14.72 12.39
CA ARG A 177 6.05 -15.27 11.05
C ARG A 177 6.91 -14.61 9.98
N ALA A 178 7.21 -13.32 10.11
CA ALA A 178 8.12 -12.62 9.21
C ALA A 178 9.53 -13.22 9.31
N ARG A 179 10.04 -13.41 10.52
CA ARG A 179 11.36 -14.00 10.80
C ARG A 179 11.51 -15.46 10.36
N ALA A 180 10.41 -16.20 10.30
CA ALA A 180 10.37 -17.57 9.81
C ALA A 180 10.22 -17.68 8.27
N THR A 181 10.21 -16.54 7.55
CA THR A 181 10.04 -16.53 6.09
C THR A 181 11.35 -16.85 5.39
N GLU A 182 11.36 -17.87 4.54
CA GLU A 182 12.54 -18.27 3.77
C GLU A 182 12.62 -17.61 2.39
N SER A 183 11.50 -17.22 1.83
CA SER A 183 11.39 -16.63 0.49
C SER A 183 11.25 -15.11 0.56
N PRO A 184 11.66 -14.37 -0.49
CA PRO A 184 11.42 -12.94 -0.60
C PRO A 184 9.92 -12.61 -0.41
N VAL A 185 9.62 -11.56 0.36
CA VAL A 185 8.25 -11.12 0.65
C VAL A 185 8.12 -9.62 0.52
N GLY A 186 7.13 -9.16 -0.25
CA GLY A 186 6.89 -7.76 -0.57
C GLY A 186 7.06 -7.48 -2.06
N THR A 187 7.36 -6.25 -2.40
CA THR A 187 7.60 -5.80 -3.78
C THR A 187 9.10 -5.54 -3.98
N ASP A 188 9.76 -6.28 -4.85
CA ASP A 188 11.23 -6.30 -5.02
C ASP A 188 11.92 -4.94 -4.90
N ARG A 189 11.32 -3.91 -5.52
CA ARG A 189 11.87 -2.55 -5.61
C ARG A 189 11.80 -1.74 -4.32
N TYR A 190 11.05 -2.22 -3.33
CA TYR A 190 10.81 -1.56 -2.04
C TYR A 190 11.25 -2.42 -0.87
N MET A 191 11.63 -3.67 -1.13
CA MET A 191 12.07 -4.61 -0.09
C MET A 191 13.32 -4.11 0.61
N ALA A 192 13.32 -4.23 1.93
CA ALA A 192 14.53 -4.11 2.73
C ALA A 192 15.48 -5.29 2.48
N PRO A 193 16.79 -5.14 2.69
CA PRO A 193 17.77 -6.23 2.49
C PRO A 193 17.39 -7.55 3.16
N GLU A 194 16.84 -7.50 4.37
CA GLU A 194 16.39 -8.67 5.13
C GLU A 194 15.15 -9.37 4.53
N GLN A 195 14.40 -8.71 3.64
CA GLN A 195 13.25 -9.29 2.92
C GLN A 195 13.66 -10.03 1.64
N CYS A 196 14.89 -9.83 1.15
CA CYS A 196 15.32 -10.27 -0.18
C CYS A 196 15.73 -11.77 -0.25
N GLY A 197 15.46 -12.57 0.77
CA GLY A 197 15.83 -14.00 0.78
C GLY A 197 17.33 -14.25 0.93
N THR A 198 18.04 -13.33 1.59
CA THR A 198 19.51 -13.36 1.80
C THR A 198 19.94 -14.16 3.04
N GLY A 199 19.02 -14.89 3.68
CA GLY A 199 19.28 -15.54 4.98
C GLY A 199 19.15 -14.59 6.18
N LEU A 200 18.88 -13.30 5.95
CA LEU A 200 18.70 -12.29 6.98
C LEU A 200 17.26 -12.14 7.48
N ALA A 201 16.35 -13.03 7.08
CA ALA A 201 14.92 -12.95 7.46
C ALA A 201 14.70 -12.88 8.99
N ARG A 202 15.62 -13.43 9.79
CA ARG A 202 15.58 -13.35 11.26
C ARG A 202 15.68 -11.92 11.79
N GLU A 203 16.16 -10.98 10.98
CA GLU A 203 16.26 -9.56 11.30
C GLU A 203 14.99 -8.79 10.95
N MET A 204 14.02 -9.41 10.25
CA MET A 204 12.75 -8.75 9.95
C MET A 204 12.03 -8.31 11.21
N GLY A 205 11.53 -7.08 11.19
CA GLY A 205 10.85 -6.48 12.33
C GLY A 205 10.39 -5.05 12.05
N ARG A 206 10.24 -4.26 13.08
CA ARG A 206 9.78 -2.86 12.97
C ARG A 206 10.65 -2.02 12.04
N ALA A 207 11.96 -2.25 12.04
CA ALA A 207 12.91 -1.55 11.19
C ALA A 207 12.74 -1.87 9.69
N THR A 208 12.13 -3.02 9.36
CA THR A 208 11.83 -3.40 7.98
C THR A 208 10.81 -2.45 7.34
N ASP A 209 9.75 -2.08 8.08
CA ASP A 209 8.76 -1.12 7.60
C ASP A 209 9.32 0.31 7.54
N VAL A 210 10.26 0.65 8.43
CA VAL A 210 10.99 1.94 8.38
C VAL A 210 11.78 2.08 7.07
N TRP A 211 12.43 1.02 6.59
CA TRP A 211 13.02 1.02 5.26
C TRP A 211 11.99 1.33 4.18
N GLY A 212 10.83 0.66 4.20
CA GLY A 212 9.74 0.92 3.25
C GLY A 212 9.26 2.38 3.27
N VAL A 213 9.20 3.00 4.46
CA VAL A 213 8.93 4.44 4.61
C VAL A 213 10.04 5.25 3.93
N GLY A 214 11.32 4.96 4.18
CA GLY A 214 12.46 5.63 3.56
C GLY A 214 12.42 5.60 2.03
N VAL A 215 12.25 4.41 1.43
CA VAL A 215 12.14 4.24 -0.03
C VAL A 215 10.93 4.98 -0.61
N THR A 216 9.78 4.89 0.08
CA THR A 216 8.54 5.57 -0.32
C THR A 216 8.72 7.08 -0.34
N MET A 217 9.37 7.63 0.66
CA MET A 217 9.58 9.08 0.80
C MET A 217 10.66 9.59 -0.14
N HIS A 218 11.71 8.80 -0.37
CA HIS A 218 12.68 9.12 -1.41
C HIS A 218 12.00 9.25 -2.78
N GLU A 219 11.17 8.27 -3.17
CA GLU A 219 10.45 8.31 -4.44
C GLU A 219 9.48 9.50 -4.50
N ALA A 220 8.79 9.81 -3.40
CA ALA A 220 7.88 10.94 -3.33
C ALA A 220 8.59 12.29 -3.55
N LEU A 221 9.77 12.49 -2.97
CA LEU A 221 10.54 13.74 -3.07
C LEU A 221 11.41 13.83 -4.32
N ALA A 222 11.92 12.70 -4.83
CA ALA A 222 12.78 12.67 -6.00
C ALA A 222 12.03 12.44 -7.32
N GLY A 223 10.78 11.96 -7.26
CA GLY A 223 10.02 11.54 -8.44
C GLY A 223 10.52 10.23 -9.07
N ARG A 224 11.55 9.64 -8.48
CA ARG A 224 12.16 8.38 -8.91
C ARG A 224 12.59 7.56 -7.71
N ARG A 225 12.68 6.25 -7.88
CA ARG A 225 13.13 5.34 -6.82
C ARG A 225 14.61 5.53 -6.50
N PRO A 226 15.01 5.22 -5.24
CA PRO A 226 16.41 5.33 -4.81
C PRO A 226 17.35 4.29 -5.45
N PHE A 227 16.79 3.17 -5.93
CA PHE A 227 17.56 2.09 -6.52
C PHE A 227 17.06 1.76 -7.93
N PRO A 228 17.93 1.32 -8.86
CA PRO A 228 17.52 0.89 -10.19
C PRO A 228 16.66 -0.36 -10.15
N ASP A 229 16.04 -0.68 -11.29
CA ASP A 229 15.31 -1.94 -11.44
C ASP A 229 16.28 -3.12 -11.52
N GLY A 230 15.99 -4.17 -10.77
CA GLY A 230 16.68 -5.45 -10.86
C GLY A 230 16.03 -6.38 -11.87
N ASN A 231 16.72 -7.46 -12.17
CA ASN A 231 16.21 -8.52 -13.06
C ASN A 231 15.41 -9.56 -12.23
N HIS A 232 14.08 -9.59 -12.37
CA HIS A 232 13.21 -10.52 -11.66
C HIS A 232 13.53 -12.02 -11.87
N ALA A 233 14.17 -12.35 -13.00
CA ALA A 233 14.58 -13.74 -13.28
C ALA A 233 15.90 -14.12 -12.61
N ALA A 234 16.62 -13.16 -12.02
CA ALA A 234 17.89 -13.37 -11.33
C ALA A 234 17.66 -13.59 -9.82
N SER A 235 18.75 -13.71 -9.07
CA SER A 235 18.79 -13.78 -7.61
C SER A 235 19.82 -12.79 -7.06
N GLY A 236 19.84 -12.60 -5.74
CA GLY A 236 20.80 -11.72 -5.07
C GLY A 236 20.80 -10.28 -5.60
N PRO A 237 21.97 -9.60 -5.65
CA PRO A 237 22.06 -8.19 -6.05
C PRO A 237 21.59 -7.89 -7.47
N ALA A 238 21.65 -8.87 -8.37
CA ALA A 238 21.14 -8.70 -9.74
C ALA A 238 19.61 -8.54 -9.78
N ARG A 239 18.89 -9.16 -8.83
CA ARG A 239 17.45 -8.98 -8.63
C ARG A 239 17.15 -7.82 -7.69
N PHE A 240 17.96 -7.66 -6.67
CA PHE A 240 17.77 -6.71 -5.58
C PHE A 240 18.96 -5.76 -5.47
N PRO A 241 19.06 -4.73 -6.34
CA PRO A 241 20.20 -3.81 -6.36
C PRO A 241 20.48 -3.13 -5.02
N GLN A 242 19.46 -2.92 -4.19
CA GLN A 242 19.57 -2.34 -2.84
C GLN A 242 20.46 -3.14 -1.87
N LEU A 243 20.82 -4.37 -2.21
CA LEU A 243 21.75 -5.16 -1.40
C LEU A 243 23.19 -4.62 -1.45
N GLU A 244 23.60 -4.01 -2.57
CA GLU A 244 24.97 -3.54 -2.80
C GLU A 244 25.06 -2.06 -3.17
N ARG A 245 24.02 -1.51 -3.80
CA ARG A 245 24.03 -0.12 -4.25
C ARG A 245 23.56 0.82 -3.15
N ASP A 246 24.15 2.01 -3.12
CA ASP A 246 23.66 3.11 -2.30
C ASP A 246 22.46 3.78 -2.98
N PRO A 247 21.57 4.40 -2.21
CA PRO A 247 20.44 5.11 -2.79
C PRO A 247 20.92 6.31 -3.61
N GLU A 248 20.23 6.57 -4.73
CA GLU A 248 20.40 7.81 -5.51
C GLU A 248 20.17 9.02 -4.59
N PRO A 249 20.92 10.11 -4.80
CA PRO A 249 20.77 11.30 -3.96
C PRO A 249 19.40 11.96 -4.16
N LEU A 250 18.88 12.55 -3.10
CA LEU A 250 17.69 13.40 -3.15
C LEU A 250 18.02 14.73 -3.87
N PRO A 251 16.99 15.41 -4.44
CA PRO A 251 17.16 16.75 -5.01
C PRO A 251 17.73 17.75 -4.01
N ARG A 252 18.56 18.69 -4.48
CA ARG A 252 19.26 19.67 -3.63
C ARG A 252 18.36 20.63 -2.86
N ASP A 253 17.09 20.77 -3.27
CA ASP A 253 16.09 21.58 -2.60
C ASP A 253 15.38 20.86 -1.44
N VAL A 254 15.70 19.58 -1.19
CA VAL A 254 15.28 18.87 0.01
C VAL A 254 16.23 19.26 1.15
N PRO A 255 15.71 19.75 2.30
CA PRO A 255 16.55 20.14 3.44
C PRO A 255 17.44 19.00 3.92
N ASP A 256 18.71 19.30 4.25
CA ASP A 256 19.70 18.31 4.67
C ASP A 256 19.23 17.42 5.85
N PRO A 257 18.57 17.95 6.90
CA PRO A 257 18.07 17.09 7.98
C PRO A 257 17.07 16.04 7.49
N LEU A 258 16.15 16.43 6.58
CA LEU A 258 15.17 15.53 5.99
C LEU A 258 15.83 14.50 5.08
N ALA A 259 16.80 14.93 4.24
CA ALA A 259 17.55 14.04 3.36
C ALA A 259 18.36 13.02 4.16
N SER A 260 19.00 13.43 5.24
CA SER A 260 19.77 12.57 6.16
C SER A 260 18.87 11.55 6.84
N LEU A 261 17.71 11.96 7.32
CA LEU A 261 16.73 11.08 7.97
C LEU A 261 16.22 10.00 7.01
N ILE A 262 15.86 10.39 5.77
CA ILE A 262 15.40 9.44 4.74
C ILE A 262 16.53 8.47 4.37
N SER A 263 17.77 8.96 4.25
CA SER A 263 18.93 8.11 3.97
C SER A 263 19.19 7.12 5.12
N ALA A 264 19.13 7.57 6.38
CA ALA A 264 19.27 6.72 7.55
C ALA A 264 18.19 5.64 7.63
N ALA A 265 16.93 5.96 7.27
CA ALA A 265 15.86 4.98 7.19
C ALA A 265 16.15 3.86 6.16
N MET A 266 16.99 4.14 5.14
CA MET A 266 17.44 3.18 4.13
C MET A 266 18.84 2.58 4.44
N SER A 267 19.31 2.60 5.69
CA SER A 267 20.52 1.87 6.11
C SER A 267 20.35 0.37 5.88
N ARG A 268 21.38 -0.29 5.30
CA ARG A 268 21.29 -1.73 4.98
C ARG A 268 21.07 -2.58 6.22
N ARG A 269 21.68 -2.23 7.36
CA ARG A 269 21.49 -2.94 8.63
C ARG A 269 20.24 -2.41 9.33
N PRO A 270 19.29 -3.27 9.72
CA PRO A 270 18.08 -2.83 10.43
C PRO A 270 18.34 -2.02 11.71
N GLN A 271 19.40 -2.36 12.45
CA GLN A 271 19.77 -1.69 13.71
C GLN A 271 20.34 -0.29 13.53
N ASP A 272 20.80 0.07 12.31
CA ASP A 272 21.33 1.39 12.00
C ASP A 272 20.24 2.35 11.51
N ARG A 273 19.00 1.87 11.39
CA ARG A 273 17.84 2.68 11.00
C ARG A 273 17.23 3.35 12.22
N PRO A 274 16.77 4.61 12.10
CA PRO A 274 16.00 5.22 13.15
C PRO A 274 14.73 4.41 13.41
N THR A 275 14.23 4.44 14.64
CA THR A 275 12.89 3.97 14.94
C THR A 275 11.86 4.92 14.33
N ALA A 276 10.64 4.45 14.11
CA ALA A 276 9.56 5.32 13.64
C ALA A 276 9.25 6.47 14.63
N ALA A 277 9.49 6.26 15.94
CA ALA A 277 9.32 7.30 16.95
C ALA A 277 10.43 8.38 16.83
N GLU A 278 11.67 7.99 16.57
CA GLU A 278 12.76 8.93 16.30
C GLU A 278 12.52 9.73 15.04
N ILE A 279 11.98 9.12 13.96
CA ILE A 279 11.57 9.85 12.75
C ILE A 279 10.57 10.96 13.08
N VAL A 280 9.56 10.67 13.89
CA VAL A 280 8.55 11.65 14.30
C VAL A 280 9.23 12.79 15.09
N HIS A 281 10.10 12.44 16.04
CA HIS A 281 10.78 13.42 16.89
C HIS A 281 11.72 14.34 16.11
N GLU A 282 12.48 13.78 15.17
CA GLU A 282 13.42 14.55 14.33
C GLU A 282 12.69 15.50 13.35
N LEU A 283 11.44 15.20 12.99
CA LEU A 283 10.64 16.04 12.10
C LEU A 283 9.85 17.14 12.83
N ASP A 284 9.73 17.07 14.16
CA ASP A 284 8.96 18.03 14.97
C ASP A 284 9.38 19.49 14.71
N PRO A 285 10.67 19.85 14.71
CA PRO A 285 11.10 21.22 14.40
C PRO A 285 10.75 21.68 12.99
N LEU A 286 10.67 20.75 12.03
CA LEU A 286 10.32 21.06 10.64
C LEU A 286 8.83 21.30 10.46
N THR A 287 7.98 20.75 11.34
CA THR A 287 6.52 20.95 11.29
C THR A 287 6.11 22.37 11.70
N GLU A 288 6.84 22.98 12.63
CA GLU A 288 6.58 24.36 13.07
C GLU A 288 6.78 25.39 11.94
N ALA A 289 7.63 25.06 10.97
CA ALA A 289 7.88 25.92 9.80
C ALA A 289 6.83 25.79 8.69
N ILE A 290 5.90 24.81 8.79
CA ILE A 290 4.85 24.60 7.78
C ILE A 290 3.64 25.47 8.13
N PRO A 291 3.18 26.37 7.22
CA PRO A 291 1.98 27.14 7.46
C PRO A 291 0.78 26.23 7.74
N PRO A 292 -0.14 26.59 8.67
CA PRO A 292 -1.32 25.79 9.01
C PRO A 292 -2.39 25.85 7.89
N GLN A 293 -2.03 25.47 6.67
CA GLN A 293 -2.95 25.34 5.55
C GLN A 293 -3.14 23.86 5.22
N PRO A 294 -4.36 23.45 4.81
CA PRO A 294 -4.57 22.08 4.38
C PRO A 294 -3.73 21.80 3.13
N VAL A 295 -2.63 21.08 3.31
CA VAL A 295 -1.62 20.72 2.30
C VAL A 295 -2.18 19.76 1.23
N LEU A 296 -3.39 19.26 1.43
CA LEU A 296 -4.11 18.46 0.46
C LEU A 296 -4.81 19.44 -0.51
N GLY A 297 -4.22 19.60 -1.68
CA GLY A 297 -4.79 20.37 -2.77
C GLY A 297 -6.28 20.08 -2.97
N LYS A 298 -7.06 21.06 -3.40
CA LYS A 298 -8.52 21.01 -3.58
C LYS A 298 -8.98 19.70 -4.22
N VAL A 299 -9.27 18.71 -3.39
CA VAL A 299 -9.96 17.50 -3.83
C VAL A 299 -11.42 17.90 -4.02
N ARG A 300 -11.85 18.03 -5.28
CA ARG A 300 -13.27 18.17 -5.58
C ARG A 300 -13.92 16.82 -5.35
N VAL A 301 -14.54 16.62 -4.21
CA VAL A 301 -15.45 15.51 -3.96
C VAL A 301 -16.66 15.72 -4.86
N ARG A 302 -16.82 14.91 -5.89
CA ARG A 302 -18.11 14.83 -6.60
C ARG A 302 -19.05 14.05 -5.69
N ALA A 303 -20.04 14.76 -5.12
CA ALA A 303 -21.14 14.11 -4.44
C ALA A 303 -21.83 13.11 -5.40
N TRP A 304 -21.82 11.85 -5.03
CA TRP A 304 -22.59 10.82 -5.72
C TRP A 304 -24.09 11.08 -5.46
N LYS A 305 -24.89 11.14 -6.53
CA LYS A 305 -26.35 11.18 -6.42
C LYS A 305 -26.88 9.80 -6.84
N PRO A 306 -27.58 9.07 -5.97
CA PRO A 306 -28.22 7.83 -6.37
C PRO A 306 -29.20 8.09 -7.50
N LYS A 307 -29.16 7.25 -8.55
CA LYS A 307 -30.26 7.25 -9.53
C LYS A 307 -31.53 6.79 -8.80
N ALA A 308 -32.61 7.57 -8.92
CA ALA A 308 -33.90 7.16 -8.40
C ALA A 308 -34.27 5.79 -8.98
N ARG A 309 -34.64 4.85 -8.10
CA ARG A 309 -35.24 3.57 -8.52
C ARG A 309 -36.57 3.93 -9.18
N THR A 310 -36.72 3.68 -10.50
CA THR A 310 -37.98 3.57 -11.21
C THR A 310 -38.57 2.19 -11.00
#